data_0161e2a0497307dc06505fd53cc6034c
#
_entry.id   0161e2a0497307dc06505fd53cc6034c
#
_cell.length_a   1.000
_cell.length_b   1.000
_cell.length_c   1.000
_cell.angle_alpha   90.00
_cell.angle_beta   90.00
_cell.angle_gamma   90.00
#
_symmetry.space_group_name_H-M   'P 1'
#
loop_
_entity.id
_entity.type
_entity.pdbx_description
1 polymer ?
#
loop_
_entity_poly.entity_id
_entity_poly.type
_entity_poly.pdbx_seq_one_letter_code
_entity_poly.pdbx_strand_id
1 'polypeptide(L)'
;EAIQKNRLRELQRWQDHLNIKFNIKPKFWPVNPIRACKLIIASNILYSMDKYKTFMLAKKLSEAVWINDVNTDNDNEIFKIAKEVVDIESVKNIYFDSKVASILESNTSNAFKNDIFGVPTFLYNGEVFWGQDRIFFLEKEIKKSNE
;
A
#
# COMPACT_ATOMS: atom_id res chain seq x y z
N GLU A 1 -12.88 -16.63 -15.65
CA GLU A 1 -12.81 -17.74 -14.68
C GLU A 1 -11.38 -18.27 -14.52
N ALA A 2 -10.67 -18.62 -15.60
CA ALA A 2 -9.30 -19.17 -15.54
C ALA A 2 -8.29 -18.22 -14.86
N ILE A 3 -8.33 -16.92 -15.17
CA ILE A 3 -7.46 -15.88 -14.57
C ILE A 3 -7.67 -15.83 -13.05
N GLN A 4 -8.90 -15.87 -12.57
CA GLN A 4 -9.19 -15.84 -11.13
C GLN A 4 -8.69 -17.10 -10.42
N LYS A 5 -8.87 -18.27 -11.03
CA LYS A 5 -8.32 -19.53 -10.48
C LYS A 5 -6.80 -19.48 -10.39
N ASN A 6 -6.14 -18.94 -11.43
CA ASN A 6 -4.69 -18.80 -11.41
C ASN A 6 -4.22 -17.82 -10.32
N ARG A 7 -4.89 -16.67 -10.17
CA ARG A 7 -4.55 -15.71 -9.11
C ARG A 7 -4.60 -16.35 -7.71
N LEU A 8 -5.60 -17.16 -7.41
CA LEU A 8 -5.68 -17.84 -6.11
C LEU A 8 -4.53 -18.83 -5.91
N ARG A 9 -4.13 -19.54 -6.97
CA ARG A 9 -2.96 -20.45 -6.93
C ARG A 9 -1.66 -19.68 -6.72
N GLU A 10 -1.49 -18.54 -7.38
CA GLU A 10 -0.30 -17.69 -7.17
C GLU A 10 -0.24 -17.14 -5.75
N LEU A 11 -1.36 -16.69 -5.19
CA LEU A 11 -1.40 -16.27 -3.78
C LEU A 11 -0.99 -17.41 -2.83
N GLN A 12 -1.45 -18.63 -3.08
CA GLN A 12 -1.03 -19.79 -2.28
C GLN A 12 0.48 -20.05 -2.41
N ARG A 13 1.03 -20.04 -3.62
CA ARG A 13 2.47 -20.22 -3.85
C ARG A 13 3.31 -19.17 -3.14
N TRP A 14 2.89 -17.90 -3.19
CA TRP A 14 3.58 -16.83 -2.49
C TRP A 14 3.47 -16.96 -0.97
N GLN A 15 2.31 -17.38 -0.45
CA GLN A 15 2.10 -17.67 0.96
C GLN A 15 3.09 -18.74 1.46
N ASP A 16 3.21 -19.84 0.71
CA ASP A 16 4.09 -20.95 1.02
C ASP A 16 5.58 -20.52 0.90
N HIS A 17 5.93 -19.82 -0.19
CA HIS A 17 7.31 -19.37 -0.46
C HIS A 17 7.82 -18.38 0.59
N LEU A 18 6.99 -17.42 0.99
CA LEU A 18 7.36 -16.39 1.96
C LEU A 18 7.12 -16.81 3.41
N ASN A 19 6.49 -17.98 3.62
CA ASN A 19 6.03 -18.44 4.94
C ASN A 19 5.19 -17.39 5.68
N ILE A 20 4.31 -16.71 4.96
CA ILE A 20 3.40 -15.69 5.48
C ILE A 20 1.98 -16.25 5.46
N LYS A 21 1.25 -16.11 6.56
CA LYS A 21 -0.17 -16.49 6.63
C LYS A 21 -1.06 -15.28 6.34
N PHE A 22 -1.92 -15.40 5.33
CA PHE A 22 -2.95 -14.42 5.02
C PHE A 22 -4.19 -15.11 4.42
N ASN A 23 -5.32 -14.44 4.41
CA ASN A 23 -6.56 -14.96 3.86
C ASN A 23 -6.52 -14.87 2.33
N ILE A 24 -6.58 -15.99 1.63
CA ILE A 24 -6.57 -16.00 0.15
C ILE A 24 -7.85 -15.36 -0.42
N LYS A 25 -8.93 -15.36 0.34
CA LYS A 25 -10.20 -14.71 0.01
C LYS A 25 -10.67 -13.87 1.20
N PRO A 26 -10.08 -12.68 1.44
CA PRO A 26 -10.49 -11.83 2.54
C PRO A 26 -11.96 -11.43 2.42
N LYS A 27 -12.66 -11.33 3.55
CA LYS A 27 -14.09 -11.07 3.63
C LYS A 27 -14.52 -9.78 2.93
N PHE A 28 -13.70 -8.74 3.01
CA PHE A 28 -14.01 -7.41 2.46
C PHE A 28 -13.26 -7.09 1.17
N TRP A 29 -12.56 -8.07 0.59
CA TRP A 29 -11.84 -7.84 -0.67
C TRP A 29 -12.72 -8.15 -1.91
N PRO A 30 -12.75 -7.29 -2.92
CA PRO A 30 -12.07 -6.02 -3.06
C PRO A 30 -12.69 -4.91 -2.19
N VAL A 31 -11.86 -4.21 -1.42
CA VAL A 31 -12.28 -3.07 -0.59
C VAL A 31 -11.89 -1.76 -1.28
N ASN A 32 -12.70 -0.70 -1.10
CA ASN A 32 -12.35 0.62 -1.61
C ASN A 32 -11.11 1.17 -0.86
N PRO A 33 -9.99 1.44 -1.55
CA PRO A 33 -8.73 1.82 -0.90
C PRO A 33 -8.65 3.31 -0.53
N ILE A 34 -9.58 4.15 -0.96
CA ILE A 34 -9.48 5.62 -0.89
C ILE A 34 -9.24 6.10 0.55
N ARG A 35 -9.97 5.57 1.53
CA ARG A 35 -9.83 5.95 2.94
C ARG A 35 -8.45 5.60 3.49
N ALA A 36 -7.99 4.39 3.26
CA ALA A 36 -6.66 3.94 3.65
C ALA A 36 -5.56 4.76 2.98
N CYS A 37 -5.67 5.04 1.68
CA CYS A 37 -4.72 5.88 0.95
C CYS A 37 -4.66 7.31 1.53
N LYS A 38 -5.81 7.93 1.81
CA LYS A 38 -5.87 9.25 2.45
C LYS A 38 -5.20 9.26 3.82
N LEU A 39 -5.39 8.22 4.61
CA LEU A 39 -4.77 8.10 5.93
C LEU A 39 -3.24 7.94 5.85
N ILE A 40 -2.75 7.17 4.88
CA ILE A 40 -1.32 7.04 4.59
C ILE A 40 -0.73 8.39 4.14
N ILE A 41 -1.44 9.14 3.28
CA ILE A 41 -1.02 10.47 2.86
C ILE A 41 -0.96 11.44 4.05
N ALA A 42 -1.97 11.47 4.91
CA ALA A 42 -1.99 12.29 6.12
C ALA A 42 -0.82 11.94 7.05
N SER A 43 -0.56 10.66 7.28
CA SER A 43 0.61 10.19 8.02
C SER A 43 1.92 10.64 7.37
N ASN A 44 2.04 10.55 6.05
CA ASN A 44 3.23 10.97 5.32
C ASN A 44 3.49 12.49 5.41
N ILE A 45 2.45 13.29 5.52
CA ILE A 45 2.55 14.74 5.75
C ILE A 45 3.09 14.99 7.17
N LEU A 46 2.49 14.38 8.19
CA LEU A 46 2.87 14.56 9.59
C LEU A 46 4.30 14.05 9.86
N TYR A 47 4.62 12.88 9.35
CA TYR A 47 5.91 12.21 9.56
C TYR A 47 6.83 12.31 8.34
N SER A 48 6.91 13.49 7.72
CA SER A 48 7.72 13.71 6.51
C SER A 48 9.20 13.30 6.67
N MET A 49 9.74 13.42 7.88
CA MET A 49 11.12 13.04 8.23
C MET A 49 11.25 11.60 8.78
N ASP A 50 10.14 10.95 9.14
CA ASP A 50 10.11 9.57 9.67
C ASP A 50 9.20 8.70 8.78
N LYS A 51 9.70 8.35 7.62
CA LYS A 51 8.98 7.51 6.65
C LYS A 51 8.66 6.11 7.18
N TYR A 52 9.37 5.64 8.19
CA TYR A 52 9.13 4.34 8.80
C TYR A 52 7.74 4.23 9.43
N LYS A 53 7.26 5.27 10.11
CA LYS A 53 5.90 5.29 10.68
C LYS A 53 4.84 5.17 9.59
N THR A 54 4.98 5.92 8.48
CA THR A 54 4.06 5.84 7.35
C THR A 54 4.09 4.44 6.70
N PHE A 55 5.26 3.84 6.55
CA PHE A 55 5.40 2.48 6.04
C PHE A 55 4.72 1.46 6.97
N MET A 56 4.93 1.56 8.29
CA MET A 56 4.29 0.68 9.27
C MET A 56 2.77 0.83 9.27
N LEU A 57 2.24 2.03 9.09
CA LEU A 57 0.81 2.26 8.93
C LEU A 57 0.26 1.57 7.67
N ALA A 58 0.93 1.72 6.52
CA ALA A 58 0.53 1.07 5.28
C ALA A 58 0.53 -0.47 5.41
N LYS A 59 1.56 -1.02 6.07
CA LYS A 59 1.66 -2.45 6.40
C LYS A 59 0.48 -2.90 7.26
N LYS A 60 0.18 -2.21 8.35
CA LYS A 60 -0.93 -2.53 9.26
C LYS A 60 -2.29 -2.48 8.57
N LEU A 61 -2.53 -1.50 7.71
CA LEU A 61 -3.76 -1.41 6.91
C LEU A 61 -3.89 -2.56 5.91
N SER A 62 -2.79 -3.01 5.32
CA SER A 62 -2.78 -4.19 4.45
C SER A 62 -3.04 -5.48 5.23
N GLU A 63 -2.40 -5.67 6.39
CA GLU A 63 -2.63 -6.79 7.31
C GLU A 63 -4.09 -6.83 7.79
N ALA A 64 -4.70 -5.67 8.03
CA ALA A 64 -6.09 -5.56 8.44
C ALA A 64 -7.03 -6.20 7.41
N VAL A 65 -6.82 -5.97 6.12
CA VAL A 65 -7.62 -6.59 5.04
C VAL A 65 -7.28 -8.06 4.87
N TRP A 66 -5.98 -8.36 4.71
CA TRP A 66 -5.53 -9.67 4.24
C TRP A 66 -5.36 -10.72 5.35
N ILE A 67 -5.20 -10.30 6.60
CA ILE A 67 -5.00 -11.21 7.73
C ILE A 67 -6.19 -11.17 8.68
N ASN A 68 -6.70 -9.96 8.99
CA ASN A 68 -7.66 -9.76 10.07
C ASN A 68 -9.12 -9.59 9.59
N ASP A 69 -9.38 -9.65 8.29
CA ASP A 69 -10.71 -9.48 7.69
C ASP A 69 -11.42 -8.18 8.13
N VAL A 70 -10.69 -7.06 8.20
CA VAL A 70 -11.23 -5.76 8.57
C VAL A 70 -11.64 -4.96 7.33
N ASN A 71 -12.77 -4.26 7.42
CA ASN A 71 -13.23 -3.34 6.39
C ASN A 71 -12.48 -2.00 6.48
N THR A 72 -11.48 -1.79 5.65
CA THR A 72 -10.73 -0.53 5.59
C THR A 72 -11.44 0.60 4.83
N ASP A 73 -12.63 0.36 4.28
CA ASP A 73 -13.54 1.42 3.81
C ASP A 73 -14.46 1.94 4.93
N ASN A 74 -13.95 1.96 6.16
CA ASN A 74 -14.61 2.49 7.34
C ASN A 74 -13.63 3.33 8.16
N ASP A 75 -13.93 4.61 8.35
CA ASP A 75 -13.04 5.55 9.06
C ASP A 75 -12.75 5.10 10.50
N ASN A 76 -13.75 4.59 11.22
CA ASN A 76 -13.54 4.14 12.61
C ASN A 76 -12.56 2.96 12.67
N GLU A 77 -12.65 2.03 11.72
CA GLU A 77 -11.76 0.87 11.67
C GLU A 77 -10.32 1.28 11.32
N ILE A 78 -10.13 2.12 10.30
CA ILE A 78 -8.77 2.56 9.93
C ILE A 78 -8.14 3.43 11.03
N PHE A 79 -8.90 4.25 11.74
CA PHE A 79 -8.39 5.05 12.84
C PHE A 79 -8.02 4.19 14.06
N LYS A 80 -8.80 3.13 14.33
CA LYS A 80 -8.49 2.16 15.37
C LYS A 80 -7.17 1.42 15.10
N ILE A 81 -6.90 1.08 13.85
CA ILE A 81 -5.63 0.47 13.43
C ILE A 81 -4.49 1.47 13.54
N ALA A 82 -4.71 2.70 13.04
CA ALA A 82 -3.67 3.71 12.95
C ALA A 82 -3.12 4.15 14.33
N LYS A 83 -3.97 4.20 15.36
CA LYS A 83 -3.56 4.59 16.72
C LYS A 83 -2.47 3.70 17.33
N GLU A 84 -2.26 2.49 16.79
CA GLU A 84 -1.20 1.59 17.22
C GLU A 84 0.19 2.02 16.72
N VAL A 85 0.23 2.88 15.70
CA VAL A 85 1.48 3.23 14.98
C VAL A 85 1.75 4.73 14.99
N VAL A 86 0.69 5.55 14.95
CA VAL A 86 0.80 7.00 14.79
C VAL A 86 0.01 7.76 15.86
N ASP A 87 0.35 9.02 16.08
CA ASP A 87 -0.52 9.93 16.84
C ASP A 87 -1.78 10.20 16.02
N ILE A 88 -2.84 9.49 16.38
CA ILE A 88 -4.07 9.47 15.61
C ILE A 88 -4.80 10.80 15.60
N GLU A 89 -4.73 11.58 16.68
CA GLU A 89 -5.42 12.87 16.76
C GLU A 89 -4.79 13.87 15.79
N SER A 90 -3.46 13.95 15.77
CA SER A 90 -2.74 14.77 14.81
C SER A 90 -2.96 14.32 13.36
N VAL A 91 -2.98 13.02 13.10
CA VAL A 91 -3.23 12.48 11.74
C VAL A 91 -4.65 12.71 11.28
N LYS A 92 -5.66 12.60 12.15
CA LYS A 92 -7.06 12.90 11.81
C LYS A 92 -7.28 14.34 11.38
N ASN A 93 -6.65 15.29 12.06
CA ASN A 93 -6.74 16.70 11.68
C ASN A 93 -6.27 16.94 10.24
N ILE A 94 -5.21 16.21 9.81
CA ILE A 94 -4.69 16.28 8.45
C ILE A 94 -5.58 15.46 7.48
N TYR A 95 -6.07 14.29 7.90
CA TYR A 95 -6.86 13.38 7.06
C TYR A 95 -8.08 14.04 6.43
N PHE A 96 -8.73 14.94 7.15
CA PHE A 96 -9.92 15.68 6.68
C PHE A 96 -9.58 16.95 5.88
N ASP A 97 -8.30 17.32 5.78
CA ASP A 97 -7.87 18.46 4.96
C ASP A 97 -8.05 18.17 3.47
N SER A 98 -8.58 19.15 2.74
CA SER A 98 -8.73 19.09 1.28
C SER A 98 -7.42 18.81 0.54
N LYS A 99 -6.29 19.24 1.10
CA LYS A 99 -4.94 18.97 0.58
C LYS A 99 -4.66 17.47 0.43
N VAL A 100 -5.18 16.62 1.32
CA VAL A 100 -5.01 15.17 1.23
C VAL A 100 -5.69 14.59 -0.01
N ALA A 101 -6.90 15.09 -0.33
CA ALA A 101 -7.60 14.69 -1.56
C ALA A 101 -6.83 15.13 -2.80
N SER A 102 -6.35 16.38 -2.83
CA SER A 102 -5.55 16.90 -3.95
C SER A 102 -4.23 16.12 -4.15
N ILE A 103 -3.57 15.69 -3.07
CA ILE A 103 -2.37 14.85 -3.16
C ILE A 103 -2.74 13.47 -3.73
N LEU A 104 -3.85 12.86 -3.30
CA LEU A 104 -4.29 11.57 -3.83
C LEU A 104 -4.55 11.64 -5.34
N GLU A 105 -5.23 12.69 -5.80
CA GLU A 105 -5.48 12.94 -7.23
C GLU A 105 -4.18 13.14 -8.00
N SER A 106 -3.26 13.94 -7.45
CA SER A 106 -1.94 14.17 -8.03
C SER A 106 -1.13 12.88 -8.13
N ASN A 107 -1.12 12.05 -7.10
CA ASN A 107 -0.44 10.75 -7.10
C ASN A 107 -1.02 9.83 -8.17
N THR A 108 -2.34 9.79 -8.32
CA THR A 108 -3.01 9.00 -9.36
C THR A 108 -2.63 9.51 -10.76
N SER A 109 -2.68 10.82 -10.98
CA SER A 109 -2.28 11.43 -12.24
C SER A 109 -0.81 11.16 -12.58
N ASN A 110 0.07 11.23 -11.59
CA ASN A 110 1.50 10.93 -11.76
C ASN A 110 1.74 9.45 -12.08
N ALA A 111 0.97 8.54 -11.48
CA ALA A 111 1.04 7.12 -11.83
C ALA A 111 0.71 6.89 -13.31
N PHE A 112 -0.37 7.49 -13.82
CA PHE A 112 -0.71 7.41 -15.25
C PHE A 112 0.34 8.01 -16.16
N LYS A 113 0.93 9.17 -15.80
CA LYS A 113 1.99 9.81 -16.58
C LYS A 113 3.28 8.98 -16.67
N ASN A 114 3.50 8.09 -15.73
CA ASN A 114 4.66 7.19 -15.69
C ASN A 114 4.31 5.76 -16.12
N ASP A 115 3.20 5.56 -16.84
CA ASP A 115 2.75 4.27 -17.36
C ASP A 115 2.57 3.18 -16.28
N ILE A 116 2.25 3.59 -15.04
CA ILE A 116 2.00 2.68 -13.92
C ILE A 116 0.57 2.17 -14.03
N PHE A 117 0.40 0.91 -14.38
CA PHE A 117 -0.89 0.25 -14.63
C PHE A 117 -1.28 -0.79 -13.57
N GLY A 118 -0.46 -1.00 -12.55
CA GLY A 118 -0.72 -1.97 -11.49
C GLY A 118 0.17 -1.80 -10.28
N VAL A 119 -0.12 -2.55 -9.21
CA VAL A 119 0.62 -2.52 -7.95
C VAL A 119 1.02 -3.94 -7.53
N PRO A 120 2.17 -4.09 -6.85
CA PRO A 120 3.18 -3.08 -6.58
C PRO A 120 3.93 -2.68 -7.85
N THR A 121 4.31 -1.40 -7.96
CA THR A 121 5.19 -0.90 -9.02
C THR A 121 6.27 -0.01 -8.39
N PHE A 122 7.49 -0.19 -8.84
CA PHE A 122 8.64 0.62 -8.45
C PHE A 122 9.12 1.40 -9.67
N LEU A 123 9.35 2.70 -9.50
CA LEU A 123 9.95 3.57 -10.51
C LEU A 123 11.34 3.97 -10.02
N TYR A 124 12.37 3.66 -10.79
CA TYR A 124 13.75 3.98 -10.47
C TYR A 124 14.52 4.39 -11.72
N ASN A 125 15.13 5.56 -11.72
CA ASN A 125 15.87 6.13 -12.86
C ASN A 125 15.08 6.13 -14.18
N GLY A 126 13.75 6.35 -14.11
CA GLY A 126 12.87 6.35 -15.29
C GLY A 126 12.43 4.96 -15.76
N GLU A 127 12.91 3.88 -15.14
CA GLU A 127 12.49 2.52 -15.45
C GLU A 127 11.39 2.03 -14.51
N VAL A 128 10.44 1.26 -15.07
CA VAL A 128 9.27 0.71 -14.36
C VAL A 128 9.47 -0.76 -14.06
N PHE A 129 9.40 -1.13 -12.78
CA PHE A 129 9.47 -2.51 -12.30
C PHE A 129 8.12 -2.90 -11.69
N TRP A 130 7.28 -3.57 -12.46
CA TRP A 130 5.96 -3.99 -12.02
C TRP A 130 5.96 -5.41 -11.47
N GLY A 131 5.49 -5.57 -10.25
CA GLY A 131 5.33 -6.84 -9.56
C GLY A 131 6.40 -7.07 -8.49
N GLN A 132 6.02 -7.80 -7.45
CA GLN A 132 6.92 -8.17 -6.35
C GLN A 132 8.08 -9.08 -6.82
N ASP A 133 7.89 -9.80 -7.89
CA ASP A 133 8.87 -10.69 -8.51
C ASP A 133 9.91 -9.93 -9.35
N ARG A 134 9.78 -8.61 -9.49
CA ARG A 134 10.74 -7.72 -10.18
C ARG A 134 11.70 -7.01 -9.21
N ILE A 135 11.55 -7.15 -7.90
CA ILE A 135 12.43 -6.55 -6.88
C ILE A 135 13.89 -6.93 -7.13
N PHE A 136 14.16 -8.15 -7.57
CA PHE A 136 15.52 -8.60 -7.92
C PHE A 136 16.19 -7.76 -9.03
N PHE A 137 15.43 -7.34 -10.04
CA PHE A 137 15.97 -6.47 -11.10
C PHE A 137 16.18 -5.05 -10.58
N LEU A 138 15.24 -4.52 -9.76
CA LEU A 138 15.39 -3.23 -9.10
C LEU A 138 16.65 -3.18 -8.23
N GLU A 139 16.90 -4.20 -7.42
CA GLU A 139 18.11 -4.29 -6.60
C GLU A 139 19.40 -4.25 -7.44
N LYS A 140 19.41 -4.90 -8.61
CA LYS A 140 20.54 -4.83 -9.54
C LYS A 140 20.79 -3.42 -10.04
N GLU A 141 19.74 -2.69 -10.44
CA GLU A 141 19.88 -1.32 -10.93
C GLU A 141 20.36 -0.36 -9.83
N ILE A 142 19.83 -0.50 -8.61
CA ILE A 142 20.28 0.31 -7.46
C ILE A 142 21.78 0.07 -7.17
N LYS A 143 22.26 -1.19 -7.25
CA LYS A 143 23.67 -1.52 -7.02
C LYS A 143 24.56 -0.89 -8.09
N LYS A 144 24.21 -0.99 -9.37
CA LYS A 144 24.97 -0.38 -10.47
C LYS A 144 25.06 1.16 -10.35
N SER A 145 24.02 1.81 -9.84
CA SER A 145 24.02 3.27 -9.69
C SER A 145 24.86 3.77 -8.52
N ASN A 146 25.32 2.87 -7.64
CA ASN A 146 26.15 3.18 -6.48
C ASN A 146 27.64 2.79 -6.70
N GLU A 147 27.97 2.21 -7.84
CA GLU A 147 29.33 1.95 -8.34
C GLU A 147 29.84 3.11 -9.21
#